data_e91fdc1fd6a2cb802be9b4cd4839522a
#
_entry.id   e91fdc1fd6a2cb802be9b4cd4839522a
#
_cell.length_a   1.000
_cell.length_b   1.000
_cell.length_c   1.000
_cell.angle_alpha   90.00
_cell.angle_beta   90.00
_cell.angle_gamma   90.00
#
_symmetry.space_group_name_H-M   'P 1'
#
loop_
_entity.id
_entity.type
_entity.pdbx_description
1 polymer ?
#
loop_
_entity_poly.entity_id
_entity_poly.type
_entity_poly.pdbx_seq_one_letter_code
_entity_poly.pdbx_strand_id
1 'polypeptide(L)'
;KYSEGYPGKRYYGGNVHVDEAESLACERIITLFGADHANVQPHSGANANMAVYQALLEPGDTVLGLRLDHGGHLTHGSPVNFSGKLYNFVSYGLTEEELIDVEDLQRKAEEVKPKLIVLGATAYPRVIEAGPIREIADSVGAYLMFDAAHIAGLIAGKTHPNPDPYCDVVTLTTHK
;
A
#
# COMPACT_ATOMS: atom_id res chain seq x y z
N LYS A 1 8.45 -1.80 28.59
CA LYS A 1 8.47 -3.26 28.55
C LYS A 1 8.76 -3.75 27.14
N TYR A 2 9.53 -4.85 27.03
CA TYR A 2 9.81 -5.50 25.75
C TYR A 2 8.58 -6.33 25.31
N SER A 3 8.15 -6.13 24.06
CA SER A 3 6.95 -6.78 23.52
C SER A 3 7.17 -7.32 22.09
N GLU A 4 8.41 -7.66 21.78
CA GLU A 4 8.80 -8.22 20.48
C GLU A 4 8.05 -9.53 20.23
N GLY A 5 7.69 -9.76 18.98
CA GLY A 5 6.83 -10.85 18.51
C GLY A 5 5.41 -10.40 18.30
N TYR A 6 4.48 -11.33 18.32
CA TYR A 6 3.06 -11.11 18.03
C TYR A 6 2.19 -11.64 19.18
N PRO A 7 0.91 -11.27 19.28
CA PRO A 7 0.00 -11.80 20.29
C PRO A 7 0.08 -13.33 20.39
N GLY A 8 0.27 -13.84 21.62
CA GLY A 8 0.46 -15.25 21.90
C GLY A 8 1.83 -15.85 21.50
N LYS A 9 2.68 -15.07 20.83
CA LYS A 9 4.03 -15.47 20.35
C LYS A 9 5.08 -14.43 20.69
N ARG A 10 5.10 -13.92 21.94
CA ARG A 10 6.07 -12.95 22.41
C ARG A 10 7.36 -13.64 22.87
N TYR A 11 8.47 -12.95 22.70
CA TYR A 11 9.77 -13.41 23.23
C TYR A 11 9.85 -13.29 24.76
N TYR A 12 9.08 -12.36 25.36
CA TYR A 12 9.11 -12.06 26.79
C TYR A 12 7.74 -12.26 27.44
N GLY A 13 7.73 -12.71 28.70
CA GLY A 13 6.51 -12.91 29.47
C GLY A 13 5.82 -11.59 29.89
N GLY A 14 4.57 -11.69 30.35
CA GLY A 14 3.80 -10.58 30.93
C GLY A 14 3.30 -9.56 29.91
N ASN A 15 3.06 -9.97 28.67
CA ASN A 15 2.54 -9.11 27.60
C ASN A 15 1.02 -9.23 27.39
N VAL A 16 0.28 -9.78 28.35
CA VAL A 16 -1.19 -10.04 28.21
C VAL A 16 -1.94 -8.79 27.76
N HIS A 17 -1.74 -7.66 28.41
CA HIS A 17 -2.44 -6.42 28.02
C HIS A 17 -1.94 -5.80 26.71
N VAL A 18 -0.70 -6.06 26.33
CA VAL A 18 -0.18 -5.65 25.00
C VAL A 18 -0.82 -6.51 23.92
N ASP A 19 -0.96 -7.81 24.17
CA ASP A 19 -1.64 -8.74 23.26
C ASP A 19 -3.13 -8.37 23.07
N GLU A 20 -3.82 -8.03 24.16
CA GLU A 20 -5.20 -7.57 24.12
C GLU A 20 -5.34 -6.30 23.26
N ALA A 21 -4.48 -5.31 23.48
CA ALA A 21 -4.51 -4.03 22.73
C ALA A 21 -4.22 -4.24 21.25
N GLU A 22 -3.20 -5.04 20.91
CA GLU A 22 -2.83 -5.31 19.52
C GLU A 22 -3.89 -6.14 18.81
N SER A 23 -4.42 -7.18 19.44
CA SER A 23 -5.51 -8.00 18.90
C SER A 23 -6.75 -7.18 18.63
N LEU A 24 -7.15 -6.32 19.58
CA LEU A 24 -8.30 -5.43 19.41
C LEU A 24 -8.11 -4.44 18.24
N ALA A 25 -6.89 -3.91 18.06
CA ALA A 25 -6.58 -3.02 16.95
C ALA A 25 -6.70 -3.76 15.60
N CYS A 26 -6.15 -4.98 15.50
CA CYS A 26 -6.28 -5.81 14.31
C CYS A 26 -7.74 -6.14 13.98
N GLU A 27 -8.53 -6.59 14.97
CA GLU A 27 -9.95 -6.90 14.81
C GLU A 27 -10.76 -5.70 14.30
N ARG A 28 -10.48 -4.50 14.84
CA ARG A 28 -11.15 -3.26 14.40
C ARG A 28 -10.81 -2.88 12.96
N ILE A 29 -9.55 -2.99 12.56
CA ILE A 29 -9.12 -2.73 11.17
C ILE A 29 -9.77 -3.73 10.22
N ILE A 30 -9.72 -5.02 10.52
CA ILE A 30 -10.36 -6.08 9.74
C ILE A 30 -11.86 -5.79 9.57
N THR A 31 -12.55 -5.49 10.66
CA THR A 31 -13.99 -5.19 10.62
C THR A 31 -14.31 -3.93 9.81
N LEU A 32 -13.48 -2.87 9.96
CA LEU A 32 -13.73 -1.57 9.37
C LEU A 32 -13.52 -1.57 7.85
N PHE A 33 -12.50 -2.28 7.37
CA PHE A 33 -12.11 -2.31 5.96
C PHE A 33 -12.55 -3.58 5.23
N GLY A 34 -12.95 -4.63 5.95
CA GLY A 34 -13.34 -5.92 5.37
C GLY A 34 -12.15 -6.78 4.97
N ALA A 35 -10.99 -6.53 5.55
CA ALA A 35 -9.76 -7.26 5.25
C ALA A 35 -9.76 -8.67 5.85
N ASP A 36 -9.01 -9.59 5.25
CA ASP A 36 -8.81 -10.94 5.80
C ASP A 36 -7.84 -10.94 6.98
N HIS A 37 -6.82 -10.06 6.94
CA HIS A 37 -5.76 -9.95 7.93
C HIS A 37 -5.37 -8.49 8.16
N ALA A 38 -4.80 -8.19 9.34
CA ALA A 38 -4.24 -6.88 9.64
C ALA A 38 -2.95 -6.99 10.44
N ASN A 39 -2.03 -6.06 10.21
CA ASN A 39 -0.84 -5.85 11.01
C ASN A 39 -0.78 -4.37 11.44
N VAL A 40 -0.76 -4.13 12.75
CA VAL A 40 -0.77 -2.79 13.33
C VAL A 40 0.56 -2.38 13.96
N GLN A 41 1.63 -3.17 13.74
CA GLN A 41 2.95 -2.90 14.31
C GLN A 41 3.77 -1.83 13.58
N PRO A 42 3.60 -1.54 12.26
CA PRO A 42 4.38 -0.50 11.61
C PRO A 42 4.28 0.84 12.33
N HIS A 43 5.41 1.55 12.44
CA HIS A 43 5.50 2.83 13.16
C HIS A 43 4.99 4.03 12.36
N SER A 44 4.84 3.86 11.04
CA SER A 44 4.38 4.89 10.10
C SER A 44 3.91 4.26 8.79
N GLY A 45 3.23 5.04 7.94
CA GLY A 45 2.89 4.60 6.58
C GLY A 45 4.14 4.24 5.76
N ALA A 46 5.22 5.00 5.88
CA ALA A 46 6.48 4.68 5.21
C ALA A 46 7.07 3.34 5.69
N ASN A 47 6.96 3.03 6.99
CA ASN A 47 7.39 1.74 7.54
C ASN A 47 6.46 0.60 7.09
N ALA A 48 5.15 0.84 6.99
CA ALA A 48 4.21 -0.12 6.43
C ALA A 48 4.56 -0.46 4.97
N ASN A 49 4.78 0.56 4.13
CA ASN A 49 5.20 0.38 2.73
C ASN A 49 6.53 -0.38 2.63
N MET A 50 7.50 -0.04 3.48
CA MET A 50 8.77 -0.78 3.53
C MET A 50 8.56 -2.26 3.88
N ALA A 51 7.68 -2.56 4.83
CA ALA A 51 7.39 -3.95 5.21
C ALA A 51 6.75 -4.73 4.06
N VAL A 52 5.83 -4.11 3.30
CA VAL A 52 5.24 -4.72 2.10
C VAL A 52 6.30 -5.01 1.05
N TYR A 53 7.16 -4.03 0.75
CA TYR A 53 8.22 -4.22 -0.24
C TYR A 53 9.19 -5.33 0.17
N GLN A 54 9.59 -5.37 1.42
CA GLN A 54 10.46 -6.42 1.96
C GLN A 54 9.83 -7.81 1.92
N ALA A 55 8.51 -7.90 2.05
CA ALA A 55 7.80 -9.19 2.01
C ALA A 55 7.59 -9.72 0.59
N LEU A 56 7.42 -8.83 -0.40
CA LEU A 56 7.00 -9.20 -1.75
C LEU A 56 8.11 -9.08 -2.80
N LEU A 57 9.17 -8.32 -2.52
CA LEU A 57 10.19 -7.93 -3.50
C LEU A 57 11.59 -8.31 -3.05
N GLU A 58 12.45 -8.54 -4.05
CA GLU A 58 13.89 -8.56 -3.88
C GLU A 58 14.52 -7.23 -4.35
N PRO A 59 15.67 -6.81 -3.80
CA PRO A 59 16.38 -5.64 -4.29
C PRO A 59 16.62 -5.69 -5.80
N GLY A 60 16.22 -4.63 -6.51
CA GLY A 60 16.29 -4.53 -7.96
C GLY A 60 15.02 -4.95 -8.71
N ASP A 61 14.03 -5.52 -8.03
CA ASP A 61 12.73 -5.82 -8.64
C ASP A 61 12.07 -4.55 -9.20
N THR A 62 11.35 -4.70 -10.31
CA THR A 62 10.64 -3.59 -10.95
C THR A 62 9.28 -3.36 -10.30
N VAL A 63 8.99 -2.10 -10.02
CA VAL A 63 7.73 -1.65 -9.40
C VAL A 63 7.15 -0.50 -10.22
N LEU A 64 5.83 -0.49 -10.44
CA LEU A 64 5.14 0.68 -10.97
C LEU A 64 4.57 1.52 -9.83
N GLY A 65 4.75 2.85 -9.89
CA GLY A 65 4.21 3.80 -8.92
C GLY A 65 3.80 5.11 -9.56
N LEU A 66 2.90 5.86 -8.91
CA LEU A 66 2.50 7.18 -9.39
C LEU A 66 3.67 8.16 -9.25
N ARG A 67 3.93 8.97 -10.28
CA ARG A 67 4.92 10.04 -10.27
C ARG A 67 4.73 10.95 -9.04
N LEU A 68 5.84 11.37 -8.43
CA LEU A 68 5.82 12.25 -7.27
C LEU A 68 5.17 13.60 -7.57
N ASP A 69 5.49 14.18 -8.72
CA ASP A 69 4.94 15.46 -9.20
C ASP A 69 3.49 15.37 -9.71
N HIS A 70 2.94 14.17 -9.82
CA HIS A 70 1.54 13.88 -10.08
C HIS A 70 0.75 13.47 -8.82
N GLY A 71 1.33 13.67 -7.65
CA GLY A 71 0.69 13.40 -6.36
C GLY A 71 1.10 12.10 -5.68
N GLY A 72 2.09 11.39 -6.20
CA GLY A 72 2.65 10.19 -5.55
C GLY A 72 3.29 10.49 -4.19
N HIS A 73 3.75 9.46 -3.51
CA HIS A 73 4.46 9.56 -2.25
C HIS A 73 5.97 9.30 -2.42
N LEU A 74 6.80 9.80 -1.50
CA LEU A 74 8.25 9.54 -1.52
C LEU A 74 8.57 8.04 -1.55
N THR A 75 7.80 7.21 -0.83
CA THR A 75 7.98 5.76 -0.81
C THR A 75 7.49 5.05 -2.08
N HIS A 76 6.99 5.79 -3.08
CA HIS A 76 6.61 5.26 -4.39
C HIS A 76 7.75 5.48 -5.43
N GLY A 77 8.99 5.28 -5.01
CA GLY A 77 10.14 5.25 -5.91
C GLY A 77 10.95 6.54 -6.01
N SER A 78 10.77 7.51 -5.11
CA SER A 78 11.61 8.70 -5.12
C SER A 78 13.10 8.33 -4.96
N PRO A 79 14.02 8.88 -5.80
CA PRO A 79 15.44 8.54 -5.76
C PRO A 79 16.12 8.84 -4.41
N VAL A 80 15.58 9.76 -3.62
CA VAL A 80 16.10 10.10 -2.29
C VAL A 80 15.59 9.18 -1.20
N ASN A 81 14.56 8.39 -1.50
CA ASN A 81 13.92 7.46 -0.56
C ASN A 81 14.51 6.04 -0.68
N PHE A 82 14.35 5.21 0.37
CA PHE A 82 14.78 3.81 0.33
C PHE A 82 14.17 3.06 -0.87
N SER A 83 12.92 3.34 -1.22
CA SER A 83 12.22 2.66 -2.30
C SER A 83 12.92 2.83 -3.65
N GLY A 84 13.25 4.06 -4.02
CA GLY A 84 13.99 4.33 -5.26
C GLY A 84 15.47 3.96 -5.24
N LYS A 85 16.03 3.65 -4.05
CA LYS A 85 17.41 3.16 -3.90
C LYS A 85 17.52 1.64 -3.99
N LEU A 86 16.50 0.92 -3.56
CA LEU A 86 16.52 -0.54 -3.47
C LEU A 86 15.84 -1.21 -4.67
N TYR A 87 14.83 -0.58 -5.25
CA TYR A 87 13.97 -1.14 -6.29
C TYR A 87 14.00 -0.30 -7.56
N ASN A 88 13.71 -0.93 -8.69
CA ASN A 88 13.63 -0.26 -9.99
C ASN A 88 12.21 0.29 -10.21
N PHE A 89 11.96 1.52 -9.78
CA PHE A 89 10.66 2.15 -9.96
C PHE A 89 10.51 2.75 -11.36
N VAL A 90 9.46 2.34 -12.05
CA VAL A 90 8.95 2.95 -13.28
C VAL A 90 7.68 3.71 -12.93
N SER A 91 7.58 4.97 -13.35
CA SER A 91 6.44 5.81 -12.94
C SER A 91 5.38 5.89 -14.04
N TYR A 92 4.10 5.71 -13.66
CA TYR A 92 2.96 6.11 -14.47
C TYR A 92 2.50 7.53 -14.07
N GLY A 93 1.71 8.17 -14.93
CA GLY A 93 1.30 9.55 -14.78
C GLY A 93 -0.20 9.78 -14.74
N LEU A 94 -0.56 11.03 -15.02
CA LEU A 94 -1.94 11.49 -15.19
C LEU A 94 -2.17 11.87 -16.66
N THR A 95 -3.43 11.82 -17.10
CA THR A 95 -3.90 12.37 -18.38
C THR A 95 -3.89 13.91 -18.35
N GLU A 96 -4.21 14.55 -19.47
CA GLU A 96 -4.38 16.00 -19.54
C GLU A 96 -5.53 16.50 -18.66
N GLU A 97 -6.53 15.64 -18.36
CA GLU A 97 -7.66 15.93 -17.47
C GLU A 97 -7.32 15.66 -15.98
N GLU A 98 -6.05 15.40 -15.67
CA GLU A 98 -5.56 15.11 -14.32
C GLU A 98 -6.19 13.85 -13.69
N LEU A 99 -6.52 12.85 -14.50
CA LEU A 99 -6.92 11.52 -14.06
C LEU A 99 -5.74 10.56 -14.16
N ILE A 100 -5.74 9.50 -13.33
CA ILE A 100 -4.74 8.44 -13.47
C ILE A 100 -4.82 7.88 -14.90
N ASP A 101 -3.68 7.93 -15.60
CA ASP A 101 -3.57 7.43 -16.97
C ASP A 101 -3.47 5.89 -16.94
N VAL A 102 -4.63 5.24 -17.03
CA VAL A 102 -4.74 3.78 -16.99
C VAL A 102 -4.11 3.15 -18.24
N GLU A 103 -4.20 3.82 -19.41
CA GLU A 103 -3.60 3.33 -20.65
C GLU A 103 -2.06 3.36 -20.57
N ASP A 104 -1.47 4.44 -20.05
CA ASP A 104 -0.02 4.54 -19.81
C ASP A 104 0.43 3.50 -18.77
N LEU A 105 -0.37 3.31 -17.70
CA LEU A 105 -0.08 2.29 -16.69
C LEU A 105 -0.09 0.89 -17.31
N GLN A 106 -1.11 0.55 -18.08
CA GLN A 106 -1.22 -0.76 -18.75
C GLN A 106 -0.04 -0.98 -19.70
N ARG A 107 0.21 -0.03 -20.59
CA ARG A 107 1.33 -0.10 -21.53
C ARG A 107 2.67 -0.33 -20.83
N LYS A 108 2.93 0.40 -19.75
CA LYS A 108 4.15 0.23 -18.95
C LYS A 108 4.18 -1.12 -18.23
N ALA A 109 3.06 -1.56 -17.68
CA ALA A 109 2.99 -2.87 -17.04
C ALA A 109 3.33 -4.00 -18.02
N GLU A 110 2.81 -3.95 -19.25
CA GLU A 110 3.12 -4.92 -20.30
C GLU A 110 4.59 -4.88 -20.74
N GLU A 111 5.17 -3.66 -20.81
CA GLU A 111 6.56 -3.43 -21.23
C GLU A 111 7.57 -3.93 -20.19
N VAL A 112 7.39 -3.55 -18.91
CA VAL A 112 8.40 -3.81 -17.87
C VAL A 112 8.08 -5.00 -16.99
N LYS A 113 6.86 -5.55 -17.05
CA LYS A 113 6.37 -6.68 -16.24
C LYS A 113 6.75 -6.53 -14.76
N PRO A 114 6.21 -5.51 -14.08
CA PRO A 114 6.59 -5.23 -12.72
C PRO A 114 6.18 -6.37 -11.79
N LYS A 115 6.86 -6.52 -10.69
CA LYS A 115 6.49 -7.45 -9.63
C LYS A 115 5.38 -6.91 -8.73
N LEU A 116 5.30 -5.57 -8.64
CA LEU A 116 4.31 -4.86 -7.83
C LEU A 116 3.84 -3.60 -8.57
N ILE A 117 2.54 -3.34 -8.50
CA ILE A 117 1.92 -2.07 -8.89
C ILE A 117 1.43 -1.38 -7.61
N VAL A 118 1.83 -0.13 -7.40
CA VAL A 118 1.46 0.67 -6.24
C VAL A 118 0.46 1.73 -6.68
N LEU A 119 -0.75 1.66 -6.13
CA LEU A 119 -1.78 2.69 -6.19
C LEU A 119 -1.77 3.55 -4.93
N GLY A 120 -2.54 4.63 -4.97
CA GLY A 120 -2.63 5.58 -3.86
C GLY A 120 -1.76 6.81 -4.08
N ALA A 121 -2.07 7.86 -3.36
CA ALA A 121 -1.44 9.15 -3.57
C ALA A 121 -1.45 10.00 -2.30
N THR A 122 -0.51 10.94 -2.23
CA THR A 122 -0.47 11.98 -1.19
C THR A 122 -1.35 13.17 -1.56
N ALA A 123 -1.35 13.55 -2.83
CA ALA A 123 -1.99 14.79 -3.32
C ALA A 123 -2.74 14.54 -4.64
N TYR A 124 -3.74 13.68 -4.58
CA TYR A 124 -4.61 13.37 -5.72
C TYR A 124 -6.07 13.47 -5.25
N PRO A 125 -6.83 14.49 -5.69
CA PRO A 125 -8.15 14.80 -5.14
C PRO A 125 -9.30 14.07 -5.84
N ARG A 126 -9.02 13.11 -6.69
CA ARG A 126 -10.01 12.33 -7.42
C ARG A 126 -10.17 10.94 -6.82
N VAL A 127 -11.24 10.24 -7.18
CA VAL A 127 -11.43 8.84 -6.82
C VAL A 127 -10.39 7.97 -7.52
N ILE A 128 -9.85 6.99 -6.79
CA ILE A 128 -8.94 5.98 -7.33
C ILE A 128 -9.68 4.64 -7.36
N GLU A 129 -9.98 4.18 -8.57
CA GLU A 129 -10.65 2.90 -8.80
C GLU A 129 -9.59 1.79 -8.92
N ALA A 130 -9.61 0.82 -7.99
CA ALA A 130 -8.64 -0.27 -7.99
C ALA A 130 -9.02 -1.42 -8.95
N GLY A 131 -10.31 -1.59 -9.25
CA GLY A 131 -10.81 -2.70 -10.08
C GLY A 131 -10.14 -2.81 -11.45
N PRO A 132 -10.15 -1.77 -12.29
CA PRO A 132 -9.47 -1.80 -13.59
C PRO A 132 -7.97 -2.10 -13.50
N ILE A 133 -7.32 -1.64 -12.44
CA ILE A 133 -5.88 -1.87 -12.24
C ILE A 133 -5.59 -3.30 -11.76
N ARG A 134 -6.53 -3.92 -11.06
CA ARG A 134 -6.44 -5.36 -10.72
C ARG A 134 -6.35 -6.22 -11.99
N GLU A 135 -7.19 -5.95 -12.98
CA GLU A 135 -7.16 -6.67 -14.25
C GLU A 135 -5.79 -6.53 -14.96
N ILE A 136 -5.22 -5.33 -14.92
CA ILE A 136 -3.88 -5.09 -15.48
C ILE A 136 -2.82 -5.86 -14.69
N ALA A 137 -2.85 -5.79 -13.36
CA ALA A 137 -1.88 -6.49 -12.51
C ALA A 137 -1.94 -8.01 -12.74
N ASP A 138 -3.15 -8.58 -12.85
CA ASP A 138 -3.35 -10.01 -13.14
C ASP A 138 -2.78 -10.40 -14.51
N SER A 139 -2.96 -9.56 -15.52
CA SER A 139 -2.48 -9.83 -16.88
C SER A 139 -0.96 -9.95 -16.98
N VAL A 140 -0.23 -9.30 -16.09
CA VAL A 140 1.24 -9.32 -16.04
C VAL A 140 1.81 -10.13 -14.89
N GLY A 141 0.96 -10.68 -14.02
CA GLY A 141 1.35 -11.46 -12.85
C GLY A 141 1.96 -10.63 -11.72
N ALA A 142 1.56 -9.36 -11.59
CA ALA A 142 2.02 -8.44 -10.56
C ALA A 142 1.12 -8.48 -9.32
N TYR A 143 1.71 -8.26 -8.14
CA TYR A 143 0.94 -7.87 -6.96
C TYR A 143 0.37 -6.47 -7.13
N LEU A 144 -0.77 -6.20 -6.48
CA LEU A 144 -1.39 -4.88 -6.41
C LEU A 144 -1.44 -4.40 -4.97
N MET A 145 -0.80 -3.27 -4.70
CA MET A 145 -0.81 -2.60 -3.41
C MET A 145 -1.55 -1.27 -3.52
N PHE A 146 -2.34 -0.92 -2.51
CA PHE A 146 -2.97 0.39 -2.40
C PHE A 146 -2.48 1.11 -1.14
N ASP A 147 -1.79 2.24 -1.30
CA ASP A 147 -1.45 3.14 -0.20
C ASP A 147 -2.60 4.11 0.06
N ALA A 148 -3.42 3.76 1.05
CA ALA A 148 -4.60 4.53 1.46
C ALA A 148 -4.30 5.56 2.57
N ALA A 149 -3.03 5.87 2.85
CA ALA A 149 -2.65 6.69 4.00
C ALA A 149 -3.39 8.04 4.07
N HIS A 150 -3.65 8.69 2.94
CA HIS A 150 -4.32 9.99 2.90
C HIS A 150 -5.85 9.91 2.82
N ILE A 151 -6.41 8.78 2.46
CA ILE A 151 -7.85 8.60 2.22
C ILE A 151 -8.49 7.48 3.07
N ALA A 152 -7.76 6.90 4.01
CA ALA A 152 -8.27 5.84 4.88
C ALA A 152 -9.57 6.24 5.60
N GLY A 153 -9.67 7.49 6.07
CA GLY A 153 -10.88 8.02 6.68
C GLY A 153 -12.07 8.12 5.71
N LEU A 154 -11.80 8.45 4.44
CA LEU A 154 -12.84 8.51 3.40
C LEU A 154 -13.35 7.10 3.03
N ILE A 155 -12.45 6.11 2.99
CA ILE A 155 -12.81 4.70 2.76
C ILE A 155 -13.64 4.18 3.94
N ALA A 156 -13.19 4.39 5.17
CA ALA A 156 -13.91 4.02 6.37
C ALA A 156 -15.28 4.70 6.47
N GLY A 157 -15.37 5.96 6.05
CA GLY A 157 -16.61 6.74 5.95
C GLY A 157 -17.48 6.42 4.73
N LYS A 158 -17.06 5.47 3.88
CA LYS A 158 -17.77 5.04 2.65
C LYS A 158 -18.00 6.17 1.63
N THR A 159 -17.14 7.18 1.62
CA THR A 159 -17.15 8.29 0.65
C THR A 159 -16.10 8.11 -0.45
N HIS A 160 -15.25 7.11 -0.32
CA HIS A 160 -14.35 6.61 -1.35
C HIS A 160 -14.51 5.08 -1.46
N PRO A 161 -14.40 4.49 -2.66
CA PRO A 161 -14.44 3.04 -2.83
C PRO A 161 -13.40 2.34 -1.97
N ASN A 162 -13.77 1.19 -1.42
CA ASN A 162 -12.83 0.36 -0.68
C ASN A 162 -11.93 -0.43 -1.65
N PRO A 163 -10.61 -0.27 -1.62
CA PRO A 163 -9.70 -0.99 -2.50
C PRO A 163 -9.44 -2.44 -2.08
N ASP A 164 -9.74 -2.80 -0.83
CA ASP A 164 -9.39 -4.09 -0.23
C ASP A 164 -9.81 -5.32 -1.07
N PRO A 165 -11.02 -5.36 -1.66
CA PRO A 165 -11.43 -6.51 -2.50
C PRO A 165 -10.60 -6.71 -3.78
N TYR A 166 -9.82 -5.73 -4.19
CA TYR A 166 -9.05 -5.75 -5.43
C TYR A 166 -7.54 -5.85 -5.21
N CYS A 167 -7.07 -5.59 -3.99
CA CYS A 167 -5.64 -5.46 -3.70
C CYS A 167 -5.12 -6.62 -2.88
N ASP A 168 -3.88 -7.04 -3.15
CA ASP A 168 -3.19 -8.04 -2.32
C ASP A 168 -2.81 -7.45 -0.97
N VAL A 169 -2.52 -6.13 -0.92
CA VAL A 169 -2.18 -5.40 0.31
C VAL A 169 -2.70 -3.97 0.25
N VAL A 170 -3.26 -3.52 1.36
CA VAL A 170 -3.61 -2.11 1.59
C VAL A 170 -2.80 -1.59 2.77
N THR A 171 -2.10 -0.47 2.59
CA THR A 171 -1.43 0.24 3.67
C THR A 171 -2.20 1.51 4.02
N LEU A 172 -2.19 1.90 5.28
CA LEU A 172 -2.90 3.09 5.73
C LEU A 172 -2.23 3.73 6.95
N THR A 173 -2.68 4.93 7.30
CA THR A 173 -2.36 5.59 8.56
C THR A 173 -3.66 5.99 9.27
N THR A 174 -3.62 6.08 10.59
CA THR A 174 -4.81 6.38 11.42
C THR A 174 -4.87 7.83 11.91
N HIS A 175 -3.93 8.68 11.50
CA HIS A 175 -3.78 10.06 11.97
C HIS A 175 -4.08 11.14 10.92
N LYS A 176 -4.57 10.75 9.73
CA LYS A 176 -4.92 11.67 8.63
C LYS A 176 -6.41 11.67 8.32
#